data_60cbc38dc011dd04eac20c8861197eda
#
_entry.id   60cbc38dc011dd04eac20c8861197eda
#
_cell.length_a   1.000
_cell.length_b   1.000
_cell.length_c   1.000
_cell.angle_alpha   90.00
_cell.angle_beta   90.00
_cell.angle_gamma   90.00
#
_symmetry.space_group_name_H-M   'P 1'
#
loop_
_entity.id
_entity.type
_entity.pdbx_description
1 polymer ?
#
loop_
_entity_poly.entity_id
_entity_poly.type
_entity_poly.pdbx_seq_one_letter_code
_entity_poly.pdbx_strand_id
1 'polypeptide(L)'
;PTRRVVSFLGDSTLFHAGLPGIVNSLFNNHNHTLIVMENGTTAMTGHQEVPSSGRNFNGPVERIPIRQVLEGLGVKRIWEVDTYRMDALRQAVEEALAEEGFKVVIAKHPCMLKFTRETRRKGKALPPAVEITDACTQLHVCVSEFGCPTYQLRPDGSVWVQEDLCIGDGSCKPTCPNGAIVSQRRPAGKEA
;
A
#
# COMPACT_ATOMS: atom_id res chain seq x y z
N PRO A 1 17.89 19.68 17.92
CA PRO A 1 16.98 18.59 17.57
C PRO A 1 17.35 18.08 16.20
N THR A 2 17.89 16.88 16.14
CA THR A 2 18.20 16.19 14.88
C THR A 2 16.90 15.96 14.14
N ARG A 3 16.71 16.65 13.01
CA ARG A 3 15.53 16.44 12.16
C ARG A 3 15.60 15.03 11.58
N ARG A 4 14.57 14.24 11.82
CA ARG A 4 14.42 12.94 11.15
C ARG A 4 13.90 13.17 9.72
N VAL A 5 14.60 12.61 8.74
CA VAL A 5 14.24 12.71 7.34
C VAL A 5 13.61 11.39 6.89
N VAL A 6 12.44 11.47 6.27
CA VAL A 6 11.76 10.33 5.66
C VAL A 6 11.55 10.65 4.19
N SER A 7 11.87 9.71 3.32
CA SER A 7 11.61 9.79 1.88
C SER A 7 10.77 8.61 1.41
N PHE A 8 10.02 8.80 0.33
CA PHE A 8 9.16 7.78 -0.25
C PHE A 8 9.52 7.55 -1.72
N LEU A 9 9.60 6.28 -2.13
CA LEU A 9 9.77 5.88 -3.53
C LEU A 9 8.82 4.74 -3.86
N GLY A 10 8.25 4.75 -5.06
CA GLY A 10 7.63 3.56 -5.64
C GLY A 10 8.68 2.58 -6.14
N ASP A 11 8.31 1.31 -6.29
CA ASP A 11 9.17 0.23 -6.79
C ASP A 11 9.75 0.52 -8.19
N SER A 12 8.94 1.06 -9.09
CA SER A 12 9.41 1.48 -10.42
C SER A 12 10.48 2.57 -10.32
N THR A 13 10.22 3.63 -9.54
CA THR A 13 11.18 4.72 -9.35
C THR A 13 12.46 4.25 -8.68
N LEU A 14 12.38 3.30 -7.75
CA LEU A 14 13.54 2.70 -7.12
C LEU A 14 14.51 2.12 -8.17
N PHE A 15 14.00 1.27 -9.07
CA PHE A 15 14.84 0.63 -10.08
C PHE A 15 15.35 1.60 -11.15
N HIS A 16 14.54 2.57 -11.55
CA HIS A 16 14.90 3.48 -12.65
C HIS A 16 15.77 4.66 -12.23
N ALA A 17 15.60 5.17 -11.01
CA ALA A 17 16.29 6.39 -10.57
C ALA A 17 16.73 6.37 -9.09
N GLY A 18 16.21 5.48 -8.26
CA GLY A 18 16.44 5.50 -6.81
C GLY A 18 17.78 4.93 -6.36
N LEU A 19 18.32 3.94 -7.09
CA LEU A 19 19.54 3.23 -6.70
C LEU A 19 20.75 4.14 -6.50
N PRO A 20 21.04 5.13 -7.38
CA PRO A 20 22.14 6.08 -7.15
C PRO A 20 21.98 6.89 -5.86
N GLY A 21 20.75 7.27 -5.51
CA GLY A 21 20.45 7.97 -4.26
C GLY A 21 20.72 7.12 -3.02
N ILE A 22 20.44 5.82 -3.08
CA ILE A 22 20.74 4.86 -2.01
C ILE A 22 22.25 4.72 -1.84
N VAL A 23 22.98 4.52 -2.93
CA VAL A 23 24.45 4.45 -2.91
C VAL A 23 25.05 5.71 -2.30
N ASN A 24 24.57 6.89 -2.69
CA ASN A 24 25.00 8.15 -2.13
C ASN A 24 24.69 8.26 -0.62
N SER A 25 23.54 7.79 -0.18
CA SER A 25 23.15 7.80 1.24
C SER A 25 24.04 6.90 2.09
N LEU A 26 24.37 5.73 1.57
CA LEU A 26 25.29 4.80 2.24
C LEU A 26 26.71 5.35 2.30
N PHE A 27 27.22 5.86 1.18
CA PHE A 27 28.56 6.40 1.05
C PHE A 27 28.80 7.59 2.00
N ASN A 28 27.81 8.48 2.13
CA ASN A 28 27.90 9.66 2.97
C ASN A 28 27.39 9.45 4.41
N ASN A 29 27.05 8.22 4.80
CA ASN A 29 26.52 7.88 6.12
C ASN A 29 25.30 8.74 6.52
N HIS A 30 24.38 8.97 5.57
CA HIS A 30 23.20 9.78 5.84
C HIS A 30 22.30 9.09 6.87
N ASN A 31 21.73 9.90 7.78
CA ASN A 31 20.74 9.44 8.74
C ASN A 31 19.34 9.76 8.21
N HIS A 32 18.78 8.87 7.37
CA HIS A 32 17.40 9.01 6.94
C HIS A 32 16.72 7.66 6.70
N THR A 33 15.39 7.66 6.74
CA THR A 33 14.54 6.50 6.49
C THR A 33 13.95 6.58 5.10
N LEU A 34 14.20 5.59 4.26
CA LEU A 34 13.56 5.43 2.96
C LEU A 34 12.39 4.46 3.09
N ILE A 35 11.20 4.87 2.67
CA ILE A 35 10.03 3.99 2.54
C ILE A 35 9.86 3.66 1.07
N VAL A 36 9.99 2.37 0.72
CA VAL A 36 9.76 1.86 -0.63
C VAL A 36 8.36 1.27 -0.70
N MET A 37 7.51 1.86 -1.53
CA MET A 37 6.15 1.37 -1.79
C MET A 37 6.18 0.33 -2.91
N GLU A 38 6.21 -0.96 -2.55
CA GLU A 38 6.25 -2.07 -3.50
C GLU A 38 4.83 -2.56 -3.80
N ASN A 39 4.29 -2.18 -4.96
CA ASN A 39 2.98 -2.62 -5.42
C ASN A 39 3.02 -3.55 -6.66
N GLY A 40 4.21 -3.84 -7.17
CA GLY A 40 4.45 -4.74 -8.30
C GLY A 40 4.05 -4.18 -9.66
N THR A 41 3.89 -2.85 -9.77
CA THR A 41 3.53 -2.23 -11.06
C THR A 41 3.77 -0.72 -11.05
N THR A 42 4.02 -0.12 -12.22
CA THR A 42 3.99 1.33 -12.42
C THR A 42 2.54 1.77 -12.60
N ALA A 43 1.81 1.97 -11.50
CA ALA A 43 0.35 2.09 -11.53
C ALA A 43 -0.16 3.33 -12.27
N MET A 44 0.42 4.51 -12.03
CA MET A 44 -0.10 5.79 -12.51
C MET A 44 -0.09 5.95 -14.02
N THR A 45 0.87 5.33 -14.72
CA THR A 45 1.04 5.45 -16.17
C THR A 45 0.45 4.29 -16.97
N GLY A 46 -0.31 3.40 -16.34
CA GLY A 46 -1.05 2.34 -17.01
C GLY A 46 -0.70 0.91 -16.59
N HIS A 47 -0.15 0.73 -15.40
CA HIS A 47 0.19 -0.58 -14.83
C HIS A 47 1.28 -1.35 -15.61
N GLN A 48 2.33 -0.64 -16.04
CA GLN A 48 3.49 -1.27 -16.67
C GLN A 48 4.18 -2.22 -15.68
N GLU A 49 4.83 -3.25 -16.25
CA GLU A 49 5.62 -4.19 -15.47
C GLU A 49 6.88 -3.52 -14.91
N VAL A 50 7.31 -3.99 -13.75
CA VAL A 50 8.52 -3.51 -13.05
C VAL A 50 9.45 -4.69 -12.77
N PRO A 51 10.75 -4.48 -12.55
CA PRO A 51 11.70 -5.59 -12.35
C PRO A 51 11.31 -6.56 -11.22
N SER A 52 10.61 -6.09 -10.19
CA SER A 52 10.11 -6.93 -9.09
C SER A 52 8.80 -7.68 -9.40
N SER A 53 8.15 -7.44 -10.55
CA SER A 53 6.87 -8.07 -10.89
C SER A 53 6.98 -9.53 -11.33
N GLY A 54 8.15 -9.95 -11.87
CA GLY A 54 8.36 -11.25 -12.47
C GLY A 54 7.79 -11.39 -13.89
N ARG A 55 7.57 -10.26 -14.57
CA ARG A 55 7.11 -10.19 -15.97
C ARG A 55 7.77 -9.04 -16.72
N ASN A 56 7.95 -9.22 -18.01
CA ASN A 56 8.36 -8.18 -18.96
C ASN A 56 7.51 -8.26 -20.24
N PHE A 57 7.89 -7.53 -21.29
CA PHE A 57 7.17 -7.53 -22.58
C PHE A 57 7.12 -8.91 -23.26
N ASN A 58 8.10 -9.78 -22.99
CA ASN A 58 8.19 -11.10 -23.60
C ASN A 58 7.47 -12.19 -22.79
N GLY A 59 6.98 -11.86 -21.56
CA GLY A 59 6.26 -12.80 -20.72
C GLY A 59 6.82 -12.97 -19.31
N PRO A 60 6.63 -14.12 -18.67
CA PRO A 60 7.19 -14.40 -17.35
C PRO A 60 8.72 -14.41 -17.37
N VAL A 61 9.33 -13.79 -16.36
CA VAL A 61 10.79 -13.77 -16.14
C VAL A 61 11.08 -13.89 -14.65
N GLU A 62 12.30 -14.18 -14.29
CA GLU A 62 12.73 -14.12 -12.90
C GLU A 62 12.62 -12.68 -12.38
N ARG A 63 11.97 -12.53 -11.23
CA ARG A 63 11.82 -11.22 -10.58
C ARG A 63 13.13 -10.81 -9.92
N ILE A 64 13.37 -9.51 -9.84
CA ILE A 64 14.46 -8.92 -9.06
C ILE A 64 13.88 -8.43 -7.73
N PRO A 65 14.09 -9.17 -6.61
CA PRO A 65 13.52 -8.78 -5.32
C PRO A 65 14.19 -7.50 -4.78
N ILE A 66 13.38 -6.53 -4.37
CA ILE A 66 13.88 -5.25 -3.84
C ILE A 66 14.79 -5.46 -2.64
N ARG A 67 14.42 -6.34 -1.70
CA ARG A 67 15.25 -6.65 -0.53
C ARG A 67 16.65 -7.10 -0.92
N GLN A 68 16.79 -8.03 -1.85
CA GLN A 68 18.09 -8.54 -2.29
C GLN A 68 18.95 -7.46 -2.94
N VAL A 69 18.34 -6.57 -3.72
CA VAL A 69 19.05 -5.41 -4.30
C VAL A 69 19.58 -4.49 -3.21
N LEU A 70 18.78 -4.16 -2.20
CA LEU A 70 19.16 -3.32 -1.08
C LEU A 70 20.28 -3.97 -0.24
N GLU A 71 20.17 -5.27 0.04
CA GLU A 71 21.19 -6.04 0.75
C GLU A 71 22.51 -6.09 -0.05
N GLY A 72 22.41 -6.29 -1.38
CA GLY A 72 23.58 -6.26 -2.28
C GLY A 72 24.27 -4.90 -2.35
N LEU A 73 23.55 -3.80 -2.14
CA LEU A 73 24.14 -2.45 -1.99
C LEU A 73 24.73 -2.19 -0.61
N GLY A 74 24.52 -3.08 0.37
CA GLY A 74 25.04 -2.96 1.72
C GLY A 74 24.08 -2.30 2.71
N VAL A 75 22.79 -2.16 2.40
CA VAL A 75 21.79 -1.71 3.38
C VAL A 75 21.62 -2.76 4.46
N LYS A 76 21.89 -2.41 5.72
CA LYS A 76 21.90 -3.35 6.85
C LYS A 76 20.58 -3.41 7.61
N ARG A 77 19.77 -2.35 7.53
CA ARG A 77 18.51 -2.20 8.28
C ARG A 77 17.34 -2.12 7.31
N ILE A 78 16.63 -3.23 7.16
CA ILE A 78 15.53 -3.38 6.21
C ILE A 78 14.37 -4.07 6.91
N TRP A 79 13.24 -3.38 7.00
CA TRP A 79 11.95 -3.95 7.38
C TRP A 79 11.14 -4.21 6.12
N GLU A 80 10.43 -5.32 6.06
CA GLU A 80 9.51 -5.64 4.97
C GLU A 80 8.17 -6.03 5.59
N VAL A 81 7.13 -5.31 5.21
CA VAL A 81 5.82 -5.42 5.86
C VAL A 81 4.68 -5.24 4.86
N ASP A 82 3.62 -6.04 5.02
CA ASP A 82 2.38 -5.86 4.27
C ASP A 82 1.64 -4.61 4.77
N THR A 83 1.33 -3.68 3.85
CA THR A 83 0.67 -2.41 4.18
C THR A 83 -0.76 -2.58 4.71
N TYR A 84 -1.41 -3.73 4.47
CA TYR A 84 -2.74 -4.02 5.03
C TYR A 84 -2.69 -4.46 6.50
N ARG A 85 -1.50 -4.76 7.00
CA ARG A 85 -1.24 -4.96 8.43
C ARG A 85 -0.79 -3.64 9.06
N MET A 86 -1.73 -2.71 9.24
CA MET A 86 -1.43 -1.33 9.64
C MET A 86 -0.64 -1.23 10.94
N ASP A 87 -0.94 -2.07 11.94
CA ASP A 87 -0.18 -2.07 13.20
C ASP A 87 1.27 -2.50 12.98
N ALA A 88 1.50 -3.53 12.15
CA ALA A 88 2.84 -3.98 11.82
C ALA A 88 3.60 -2.93 10.99
N LEU A 89 2.92 -2.23 10.07
CA LEU A 89 3.51 -1.14 9.31
C LEU A 89 3.91 0.03 10.24
N ARG A 90 3.02 0.42 11.15
CA ARG A 90 3.30 1.46 12.13
C ARG A 90 4.51 1.09 12.97
N GLN A 91 4.54 -0.12 13.52
CA GLN A 91 5.65 -0.61 14.33
C GLN A 91 6.96 -0.59 13.53
N ALA A 92 6.99 -1.10 12.29
CA ALA A 92 8.18 -1.11 11.45
C ALA A 92 8.71 0.31 11.17
N VAL A 93 7.81 1.27 10.96
CA VAL A 93 8.20 2.68 10.75
C VAL A 93 8.74 3.29 12.05
N GLU A 94 8.09 3.05 13.19
CA GLU A 94 8.55 3.53 14.51
C GLU A 94 9.94 2.98 14.86
N GLU A 95 10.16 1.68 14.66
CA GLU A 95 11.47 1.04 14.85
C GLU A 95 12.53 1.64 13.91
N ALA A 96 12.19 1.79 12.61
CA ALA A 96 13.11 2.40 11.66
C ALA A 96 13.45 3.85 12.02
N LEU A 97 12.50 4.62 12.53
CA LEU A 97 12.74 5.99 12.98
C LEU A 97 13.56 6.08 14.26
N ALA A 98 13.57 5.04 15.09
CA ALA A 98 14.40 4.99 16.30
C ALA A 98 15.87 4.68 16.00
N GLU A 99 16.15 4.05 14.86
CA GLU A 99 17.50 3.65 14.45
C GLU A 99 18.30 4.82 13.85
N GLU A 100 19.63 4.76 14.00
CA GLU A 100 20.54 5.71 13.37
C GLU A 100 21.07 5.20 12.02
N GLY A 101 21.51 6.12 11.15
CA GLY A 101 22.05 5.83 9.83
C GLY A 101 20.98 5.67 8.74
N PHE A 102 21.36 5.11 7.60
CA PHE A 102 20.45 4.85 6.50
C PHE A 102 19.69 3.53 6.72
N LYS A 103 18.39 3.56 6.55
CA LYS A 103 17.50 2.42 6.74
C LYS A 103 16.33 2.46 5.78
N VAL A 104 15.77 1.29 5.50
CA VAL A 104 14.70 1.12 4.50
C VAL A 104 13.52 0.33 5.09
N VAL A 105 12.31 0.83 4.86
CA VAL A 105 11.06 0.08 5.09
C VAL A 105 10.45 -0.24 3.73
N ILE A 106 10.32 -1.53 3.41
CA ILE A 106 9.63 -2.00 2.23
C ILE A 106 8.16 -2.21 2.61
N ALA A 107 7.32 -1.26 2.23
CA ALA A 107 5.88 -1.27 2.43
C ALA A 107 5.23 -1.96 1.22
N LYS A 108 4.84 -3.23 1.37
CA LYS A 108 4.51 -4.11 0.27
C LYS A 108 3.05 -4.51 0.28
N HIS A 109 2.40 -4.32 -0.85
CA HIS A 109 1.10 -4.93 -1.15
C HIS A 109 0.83 -4.83 -2.66
N PRO A 110 0.25 -5.87 -3.30
CA PRO A 110 -0.10 -5.80 -4.72
C PRO A 110 -1.05 -4.64 -5.03
N CYS A 111 -0.88 -4.01 -6.21
CA CYS A 111 -1.79 -2.96 -6.63
C CYS A 111 -3.22 -3.50 -6.79
N MET A 112 -4.13 -3.10 -5.91
CA MET A 112 -5.51 -3.60 -5.91
C MET A 112 -6.31 -3.18 -7.14
N LEU A 113 -5.99 -2.05 -7.76
CA LEU A 113 -6.61 -1.66 -9.03
C LEU A 113 -6.21 -2.60 -10.17
N LYS A 114 -4.94 -3.01 -10.25
CA LYS A 114 -4.47 -4.02 -11.21
C LYS A 114 -5.15 -5.36 -10.92
N PHE A 115 -5.15 -5.79 -9.66
CA PHE A 115 -5.78 -7.02 -9.21
C PHE A 115 -7.27 -7.09 -9.57
N THR A 116 -8.05 -6.05 -9.29
CA THR A 116 -9.49 -6.02 -9.58
C THR A 116 -9.77 -6.02 -11.07
N ARG A 117 -8.98 -5.30 -11.88
CA ARG A 117 -9.10 -5.33 -13.35
C ARG A 117 -8.83 -6.72 -13.91
N GLU A 118 -7.79 -7.40 -13.44
CA GLU A 118 -7.47 -8.76 -13.86
C GLU A 118 -8.52 -9.77 -13.42
N THR A 119 -9.07 -9.61 -12.22
CA THR A 119 -10.15 -10.43 -11.68
C THR A 119 -11.41 -10.33 -12.55
N ARG A 120 -11.81 -9.09 -12.91
CA ARG A 120 -12.94 -8.86 -13.83
C ARG A 120 -12.70 -9.46 -15.22
N ARG A 121 -11.48 -9.32 -15.77
CA ARG A 121 -11.14 -9.92 -17.09
C ARG A 121 -11.23 -11.44 -17.09
N LYS A 122 -11.01 -12.08 -15.96
CA LYS A 122 -11.14 -13.53 -15.78
C LYS A 122 -12.58 -13.97 -15.49
N GLY A 123 -13.56 -13.06 -15.52
CA GLY A 123 -14.96 -13.35 -15.20
C GLY A 123 -15.21 -13.67 -13.73
N LYS A 124 -14.25 -13.40 -12.84
CA LYS A 124 -14.39 -13.67 -11.41
C LYS A 124 -15.07 -12.51 -10.69
N ALA A 125 -15.91 -12.84 -9.71
CA ALA A 125 -16.55 -11.84 -8.86
C ALA A 125 -15.49 -11.10 -8.00
N LEU A 126 -15.67 -9.79 -7.87
CA LEU A 126 -14.89 -8.98 -6.94
C LEU A 126 -15.35 -9.23 -5.49
N PRO A 127 -14.50 -8.92 -4.50
CA PRO A 127 -14.95 -8.82 -3.12
C PRO A 127 -16.16 -7.87 -3.01
N PRO A 128 -17.11 -8.11 -2.10
CA PRO A 128 -18.22 -7.20 -1.88
C PRO A 128 -17.72 -5.86 -1.37
N ALA A 129 -18.48 -4.79 -1.64
CA ALA A 129 -18.20 -3.48 -1.08
C ALA A 129 -18.16 -3.52 0.46
N VAL A 130 -17.57 -2.51 1.07
CA VAL A 130 -17.70 -2.30 2.51
C VAL A 130 -19.04 -1.60 2.80
N GLU A 131 -19.51 -1.73 4.03
CA GLU A 131 -20.69 -1.01 4.54
C GLU A 131 -20.37 -0.33 5.86
N ILE A 132 -21.16 0.67 6.20
CA ILE A 132 -21.07 1.38 7.47
C ILE A 132 -22.21 0.88 8.37
N THR A 133 -21.84 0.36 9.54
CA THR A 133 -22.79 -0.14 10.54
C THR A 133 -23.25 0.96 11.50
N ASP A 134 -24.26 0.66 12.32
CA ASP A 134 -24.79 1.54 13.37
C ASP A 134 -23.75 1.87 14.46
N ALA A 135 -22.60 1.19 14.49
CA ALA A 135 -21.48 1.53 15.37
C ALA A 135 -20.76 2.84 14.96
N CYS A 136 -21.16 3.46 13.83
CA CYS A 136 -20.59 4.71 13.37
C CYS A 136 -20.95 5.88 14.30
N THR A 137 -19.93 6.50 14.88
CA THR A 137 -20.06 7.69 15.74
C THR A 137 -19.81 9.00 15.00
N GLN A 138 -19.80 8.99 13.69
CA GLN A 138 -19.64 10.15 12.81
C GLN A 138 -18.34 10.96 13.07
N LEU A 139 -17.27 10.29 13.49
CA LEU A 139 -15.93 10.92 13.60
C LEU A 139 -15.33 11.26 12.25
N HIS A 140 -15.87 10.73 11.16
CA HIS A 140 -15.52 10.99 9.76
C HIS A 140 -14.05 10.72 9.38
N VAL A 141 -13.32 9.95 10.17
CA VAL A 141 -11.91 9.57 9.90
C VAL A 141 -11.77 8.89 8.53
N CYS A 142 -12.77 8.12 8.10
CA CYS A 142 -12.81 7.49 6.78
C CYS A 142 -12.85 8.51 5.63
N VAL A 143 -13.39 9.70 5.86
CA VAL A 143 -13.48 10.79 4.88
C VAL A 143 -12.30 11.73 5.01
N SER A 144 -11.97 12.20 6.23
CA SER A 144 -10.97 13.25 6.45
C SER A 144 -9.54 12.74 6.42
N GLU A 145 -9.28 11.53 6.97
CA GLU A 145 -7.93 11.00 7.13
C GLU A 145 -7.60 9.93 6.08
N PHE A 146 -8.49 8.93 5.93
CA PHE A 146 -8.28 7.89 4.93
C PHE A 146 -8.53 8.40 3.51
N GLY A 147 -9.50 9.31 3.33
CA GLY A 147 -9.72 10.04 2.09
C GLY A 147 -10.14 9.17 0.90
N CYS A 148 -10.78 8.02 1.12
CA CYS A 148 -11.24 7.18 0.02
C CYS A 148 -12.42 7.82 -0.71
N PRO A 149 -12.41 7.95 -2.04
CA PRO A 149 -13.47 8.60 -2.81
C PRO A 149 -14.82 7.87 -2.77
N THR A 150 -14.85 6.63 -2.25
CA THR A 150 -16.09 5.86 -2.09
C THR A 150 -16.94 6.37 -0.93
N TYR A 151 -16.35 7.07 0.04
CA TYR A 151 -17.07 7.60 1.18
C TYR A 151 -17.67 8.96 0.87
N GLN A 152 -18.97 9.07 1.09
CA GLN A 152 -19.72 10.31 0.88
C GLN A 152 -20.43 10.71 2.17
N LEU A 153 -20.45 12.00 2.47
CA LEU A 153 -21.22 12.56 3.57
C LEU A 153 -22.61 12.97 3.10
N ARG A 154 -23.63 12.58 3.86
CA ARG A 154 -25.00 13.08 3.69
C ARG A 154 -25.20 14.38 4.48
N PRO A 155 -26.25 15.17 4.19
CA PRO A 155 -26.54 16.39 4.92
C PRO A 155 -26.77 16.19 6.44
N ASP A 156 -27.21 15.01 6.85
CA ASP A 156 -27.40 14.61 8.24
C ASP A 156 -26.09 14.20 8.95
N GLY A 157 -24.97 14.27 8.27
CA GLY A 157 -23.66 13.86 8.78
C GLY A 157 -23.40 12.34 8.69
N SER A 158 -24.35 11.55 8.22
CA SER A 158 -24.10 10.12 8.04
C SER A 158 -23.15 9.86 6.87
N VAL A 159 -22.36 8.79 6.98
CA VAL A 159 -21.46 8.34 5.90
C VAL A 159 -22.11 7.21 5.14
N TRP A 160 -22.09 7.27 3.81
CA TRP A 160 -22.48 6.17 2.97
C TRP A 160 -21.38 5.77 1.98
N VAL A 161 -21.42 4.56 1.49
CA VAL A 161 -20.44 4.00 0.56
C VAL A 161 -21.01 3.97 -0.84
N GLN A 162 -20.31 4.59 -1.79
CA GLN A 162 -20.65 4.47 -3.21
C GLN A 162 -20.10 3.13 -3.73
N GLU A 163 -20.97 2.13 -3.80
CA GLU A 163 -20.60 0.73 -4.11
C GLU A 163 -19.90 0.57 -5.45
N ASP A 164 -20.31 1.34 -6.47
CA ASP A 164 -19.72 1.29 -7.81
C ASP A 164 -18.23 1.68 -7.84
N LEU A 165 -17.79 2.50 -6.88
CA LEU A 165 -16.41 2.89 -6.72
C LEU A 165 -15.62 1.98 -5.76
N CYS A 166 -16.32 1.23 -4.92
CA CYS A 166 -15.68 0.39 -3.93
C CYS A 166 -15.12 -0.89 -4.57
N ILE A 167 -13.83 -1.14 -4.40
CA ILE A 167 -13.17 -2.36 -4.88
C ILE A 167 -13.20 -3.51 -3.86
N GLY A 168 -13.76 -3.28 -2.67
CA GLY A 168 -13.94 -4.30 -1.64
C GLY A 168 -12.65 -4.81 -0.99
N ASP A 169 -11.54 -4.11 -1.12
CA ASP A 169 -10.23 -4.56 -0.61
C ASP A 169 -10.12 -4.52 0.93
N GLY A 170 -10.99 -3.75 1.57
CA GLY A 170 -11.06 -3.67 3.04
C GLY A 170 -9.93 -2.94 3.74
N SER A 171 -9.02 -2.28 3.00
CA SER A 171 -7.92 -1.48 3.56
C SER A 171 -8.38 -0.37 4.51
N CYS A 172 -9.62 0.09 4.33
CA CYS A 172 -10.24 1.13 5.15
C CYS A 172 -10.72 0.65 6.53
N LYS A 173 -10.94 -0.66 6.73
CA LYS A 173 -11.52 -1.17 7.98
C LYS A 173 -10.73 -0.82 9.22
N PRO A 174 -9.39 -0.97 9.25
CA PRO A 174 -8.59 -0.63 10.43
C PRO A 174 -8.55 0.87 10.76
N THR A 175 -8.97 1.74 9.84
CA THR A 175 -8.96 3.19 10.07
C THR A 175 -10.11 3.66 10.95
N CYS A 176 -11.18 2.86 11.04
CA CYS A 176 -12.32 3.20 11.88
C CYS A 176 -12.08 2.79 13.33
N PRO A 177 -11.95 3.73 14.28
CA PRO A 177 -11.66 3.41 15.67
C PRO A 177 -12.79 2.60 16.36
N ASN A 178 -14.02 2.71 15.84
CA ASN A 178 -15.19 2.01 16.37
C ASN A 178 -15.50 0.70 15.63
N GLY A 179 -14.69 0.33 14.63
CA GLY A 179 -14.94 -0.86 13.83
C GLY A 179 -16.23 -0.83 13.00
N ALA A 180 -16.78 0.37 12.72
CA ALA A 180 -18.03 0.52 12.00
C ALA A 180 -17.95 0.18 10.51
N ILE A 181 -16.74 0.07 9.95
CA ILE A 181 -16.52 -0.31 8.55
C ILE A 181 -16.36 -1.83 8.46
N VAL A 182 -17.30 -2.50 7.82
CA VAL A 182 -17.28 -3.96 7.66
C VAL A 182 -17.43 -4.36 6.20
N SER A 183 -17.01 -5.57 5.84
CA SER A 183 -17.29 -6.11 4.50
C SER A 183 -18.74 -6.56 4.44
N GLN A 184 -19.45 -6.19 3.39
CA GLN A 184 -20.79 -6.72 3.14
C GLN A 184 -20.76 -8.25 3.06
N ARG A 185 -21.81 -8.91 3.57
CA ARG A 185 -21.99 -10.34 3.37
C ARG A 185 -22.48 -10.57 1.94
N ARG A 186 -21.85 -11.49 1.20
CA ARG A 186 -22.42 -11.93 -0.07
C ARG A 186 -23.81 -12.51 0.20
N PRO A 187 -24.85 -12.09 -0.56
CA PRO A 187 -26.12 -12.76 -0.47
C PRO A 187 -25.93 -14.24 -0.84
N ALA A 188 -26.43 -15.13 0.00
CA ALA A 188 -26.41 -16.56 -0.25
C ALA A 188 -27.13 -16.82 -1.58
N GLY A 189 -26.44 -17.34 -2.61
CA GLY A 189 -27.06 -17.75 -3.87
C GLY A 189 -26.55 -17.13 -5.17
N LYS A 190 -25.54 -16.26 -5.15
CA LYS A 190 -24.83 -15.86 -6.38
C LYS A 190 -23.44 -16.51 -6.40
N GLU A 191 -23.40 -17.78 -6.78
CA GLU A 191 -22.18 -18.40 -7.30
C GLU A 191 -21.85 -17.73 -8.65
N ALA A 192 -20.55 -17.36 -8.80
CA ALA A 192 -20.01 -16.73 -9.98
C ALA A 192 -19.81 -17.73 -11.12
#